data_df87ae86b88709592c0d55ab02114f9b
#
_entry.id   df87ae86b88709592c0d55ab02114f9b
#
_cell.length_a   1.000
_cell.length_b   1.000
_cell.length_c   1.000
_cell.angle_alpha   90.00
_cell.angle_beta   90.00
_cell.angle_gamma   90.00
#
_symmetry.space_group_name_H-M   'P 1'
#
loop_
_entity.id
_entity.type
_entity.pdbx_description
1 polymer ?
#
loop_
_entity_poly.entity_id
_entity_poly.type
_entity_poly.pdbx_seq_one_letter_code
_entity_poly.pdbx_strand_id
1 'polypeptide(L)'
;LLLPAMAPALMPRPWEGAARDALFAPATVYLNPAALQSLGVPPEGSQPRPTLQLQTGLRTLAVQVAGTVSAPGAPLAVMDIGAAQDLLGRVGQLTRIDLQLQPGTDRSAFQQALQALPGWPAQATLAEPGDAAQRVSNLSRAYRVNLTVLALVALFTGAFLVFSVLALSVAQRGPQFALLAVLG
;
A
#
# COMPACT_ATOMS: atom_id res chain seq x y z
N LEU A 1 -2.92 -6.53 26.94
CA LEU A 1 -1.90 -5.86 26.11
C LEU A 1 -0.99 -6.89 25.47
N LEU A 2 -1.43 -7.46 24.31
CA LEU A 2 -0.69 -8.49 23.59
C LEU A 2 0.12 -7.90 22.40
N LEU A 3 0.05 -6.58 22.18
CA LEU A 3 0.72 -5.91 21.07
C LEU A 3 2.24 -6.21 20.98
N PRO A 4 3.00 -6.21 22.09
CA PRO A 4 4.44 -6.52 22.03
C PRO A 4 4.75 -7.93 21.53
N ALA A 5 3.89 -8.90 21.87
CA ALA A 5 4.06 -10.28 21.45
C ALA A 5 3.59 -10.52 20.01
N MET A 6 2.52 -9.84 19.60
CA MET A 6 1.90 -10.03 18.27
C MET A 6 2.52 -9.19 17.18
N ALA A 7 2.88 -7.94 17.48
CA ALA A 7 3.39 -6.99 16.51
C ALA A 7 4.44 -6.05 17.13
N PRO A 8 5.63 -6.57 17.53
CA PRO A 8 6.66 -5.78 18.18
C PRO A 8 7.13 -4.60 17.34
N ALA A 9 7.07 -4.71 16.02
CA ALA A 9 7.43 -3.63 15.10
C ALA A 9 6.47 -2.43 15.14
N LEU A 10 5.23 -2.63 15.61
CA LEU A 10 4.23 -1.58 15.77
C LEU A 10 4.28 -0.91 17.14
N MET A 11 5.19 -1.34 18.03
CA MET A 11 5.36 -0.72 19.34
C MET A 11 5.83 0.72 19.19
N PRO A 12 5.05 1.69 19.71
CA PRO A 12 5.41 3.10 19.67
C PRO A 12 6.66 3.39 20.48
N ARG A 13 7.54 4.21 19.90
CA ARG A 13 8.72 4.78 20.56
C ARG A 13 8.52 6.29 20.63
N PRO A 14 8.08 6.84 21.76
CA PRO A 14 7.92 8.28 21.92
C PRO A 14 9.25 9.01 21.79
N TRP A 15 9.23 10.18 21.17
CA TRP A 15 10.40 11.08 21.18
C TRP A 15 10.63 11.68 22.57
N GLU A 16 11.85 12.15 22.84
CA GLU A 16 12.18 12.81 24.08
C GLU A 16 11.25 13.97 24.38
N GLY A 17 10.87 14.12 25.66
CA GLY A 17 9.89 15.12 26.09
C GLY A 17 8.42 14.80 25.75
N ALA A 18 8.11 13.62 25.21
CA ALA A 18 6.73 13.17 25.14
C ALA A 18 6.22 12.81 26.55
N ALA A 19 4.99 13.23 26.85
CA ALA A 19 4.36 12.80 28.08
C ALA A 19 4.21 11.27 28.11
N ARG A 20 4.25 10.65 29.29
CA ARG A 20 4.14 9.19 29.43
C ARG A 20 2.81 8.63 28.91
N ASP A 21 1.79 9.46 28.88
CA ASP A 21 0.43 9.19 28.40
C ASP A 21 0.23 9.59 26.93
N ALA A 22 1.27 10.13 26.26
CA ALA A 22 1.19 10.56 24.85
C ALA A 22 0.73 9.44 23.90
N LEU A 23 0.91 8.18 24.27
CA LEU A 23 0.41 7.04 23.49
C LEU A 23 -1.11 7.05 23.36
N PHE A 24 -1.81 7.48 24.40
CA PHE A 24 -3.28 7.52 24.45
C PHE A 24 -3.83 8.93 24.21
N ALA A 25 -2.96 9.90 23.94
CA ALA A 25 -3.38 11.28 23.72
C ALA A 25 -4.20 11.40 22.41
N PRO A 26 -5.30 12.15 22.42
CA PRO A 26 -6.10 12.34 21.23
C PRO A 26 -5.27 12.98 20.11
N ALA A 27 -5.58 12.63 18.86
CA ALA A 27 -4.92 13.16 17.66
C ALA A 27 -3.38 13.02 17.66
N THR A 28 -2.85 11.95 18.26
CA THR A 28 -1.41 11.67 18.32
C THR A 28 -1.07 10.45 17.47
N VAL A 29 -0.01 10.57 16.63
CA VAL A 29 0.43 9.51 15.71
C VAL A 29 1.91 9.20 15.88
N TYR A 30 2.27 7.96 15.56
CA TYR A 30 3.62 7.44 15.47
C TYR A 30 3.87 6.98 14.04
N LEU A 31 4.99 7.39 13.46
CA LEU A 31 5.29 7.15 12.05
C LEU A 31 6.41 6.11 11.90
N ASN A 32 6.32 5.28 10.86
CA ASN A 32 7.44 4.44 10.49
C ASN A 32 8.49 5.24 9.67
N PRO A 33 9.72 4.71 9.48
CA PRO A 33 10.76 5.42 8.73
C PRO A 33 10.34 5.84 7.31
N ALA A 34 9.57 5.01 6.62
CA ALA A 34 9.08 5.31 5.28
C ALA A 34 8.09 6.49 5.29
N ALA A 35 7.21 6.59 6.29
CA ALA A 35 6.30 7.71 6.43
C ALA A 35 7.03 9.02 6.80
N LEU A 36 8.02 8.95 7.71
CA LEU A 36 8.85 10.11 8.04
C LEU A 36 9.53 10.67 6.79
N GLN A 37 10.14 9.79 6.01
CA GLN A 37 10.84 10.18 4.78
C GLN A 37 9.88 10.76 3.73
N SER A 38 8.74 10.11 3.50
CA SER A 38 7.78 10.55 2.47
C SER A 38 7.10 11.87 2.81
N LEU A 39 6.93 12.17 4.10
CA LEU A 39 6.31 13.40 4.59
C LEU A 39 7.32 14.51 4.91
N GLY A 40 8.63 14.25 4.78
CA GLY A 40 9.68 15.19 5.11
C GLY A 40 9.72 15.55 6.60
N VAL A 41 9.27 14.63 7.47
CA VAL A 41 9.27 14.83 8.92
C VAL A 41 10.63 14.43 9.47
N PRO A 42 11.33 15.29 10.22
CA PRO A 42 12.61 14.95 10.83
C PRO A 42 12.47 13.74 11.77
N PRO A 43 13.47 12.83 11.81
CA PRO A 43 13.37 11.60 12.58
C PRO A 43 13.34 11.79 14.09
N GLU A 44 13.93 12.87 14.61
CA GLU A 44 13.98 13.17 16.05
C GLU A 44 14.15 14.67 16.34
N GLY A 45 13.62 15.11 17.47
CA GLY A 45 14.06 16.33 18.13
C GLY A 45 13.53 17.66 17.61
N SER A 46 12.57 17.68 16.67
CA SER A 46 11.96 18.92 16.21
C SER A 46 11.03 19.50 17.27
N GLN A 47 11.35 20.68 17.76
CA GLN A 47 10.42 21.50 18.55
C GLN A 47 10.11 22.77 17.75
N PRO A 48 8.83 23.10 17.53
CA PRO A 48 7.63 22.38 17.96
C PRO A 48 7.45 21.05 17.24
N ARG A 49 6.71 20.12 17.88
CA ARG A 49 6.42 18.79 17.30
C ARG A 49 5.69 18.95 15.97
N PRO A 50 6.07 18.20 14.93
CA PRO A 50 5.43 18.27 13.64
C PRO A 50 3.93 17.93 13.72
N THR A 51 3.11 18.75 13.10
CA THR A 51 1.68 18.50 12.95
C THR A 51 1.40 18.13 11.51
N LEU A 52 0.71 17.04 11.31
CA LEU A 52 0.29 16.56 10.00
C LEU A 52 -1.20 16.85 9.80
N GLN A 53 -1.58 17.05 8.56
CA GLN A 53 -2.98 17.17 8.17
C GLN A 53 -3.45 15.82 7.61
N LEU A 54 -4.32 15.14 8.34
CA LEU A 54 -4.93 13.89 7.91
C LEU A 54 -6.24 14.19 7.19
N GLN A 55 -6.30 13.87 5.90
CA GLN A 55 -7.52 14.03 5.13
C GLN A 55 -8.40 12.78 5.24
N THR A 56 -9.63 12.96 5.70
CA THR A 56 -10.64 11.91 5.78
C THR A 56 -11.89 12.35 5.02
N GLY A 57 -12.05 11.86 3.82
CA GLY A 57 -13.10 12.35 2.91
C GLY A 57 -12.95 13.84 2.65
N LEU A 58 -13.94 14.65 3.05
CA LEU A 58 -13.95 16.11 2.91
C LEU A 58 -13.41 16.85 4.15
N ARG A 59 -13.04 16.13 5.21
CA ARG A 59 -12.53 16.72 6.45
C ARG A 59 -11.03 16.62 6.52
N THR A 60 -10.40 17.67 7.01
CA THR A 60 -8.98 17.69 7.33
C THR A 60 -8.82 17.78 8.84
N LEU A 61 -8.06 16.86 9.41
CA LEU A 61 -7.87 16.70 10.84
C LEU A 61 -6.38 16.89 11.15
N ALA A 62 -6.06 17.73 12.11
CA ALA A 62 -4.70 17.93 12.55
C ALA A 62 -4.30 16.83 13.53
N VAL A 63 -3.18 16.16 13.29
CA VAL A 63 -2.60 15.12 14.16
C VAL A 63 -1.15 15.45 14.47
N GLN A 64 -0.73 15.26 15.71
CA GLN A 64 0.62 15.55 16.16
C GLN A 64 1.50 14.29 16.09
N VAL A 65 2.68 14.42 15.54
CA VAL A 65 3.66 13.33 15.54
C VAL A 65 4.37 13.31 16.90
N ALA A 66 4.24 12.21 17.63
CA ALA A 66 4.82 12.05 18.96
C ALA A 66 6.03 11.09 19.02
N GLY A 67 6.30 10.40 17.93
CA GLY A 67 7.38 9.42 17.91
C GLY A 67 7.34 8.51 16.69
N THR A 68 7.99 7.36 16.82
CA THR A 68 8.20 6.42 15.72
C THR A 68 7.73 5.01 16.06
N VAL A 69 7.55 4.21 15.01
CA VAL A 69 7.42 2.75 15.06
C VAL A 69 8.46 2.12 14.14
N SER A 70 8.90 0.89 14.46
CA SER A 70 9.96 0.21 13.69
C SER A 70 9.44 -0.62 12.51
N ALA A 71 8.15 -0.50 12.15
CA ALA A 71 7.53 -1.30 11.10
C ALA A 71 8.17 -1.01 9.73
N PRO A 72 8.70 -2.04 9.04
CA PRO A 72 9.23 -1.89 7.69
C PRO A 72 8.11 -1.80 6.65
N GLY A 73 8.47 -1.41 5.42
CA GLY A 73 7.57 -1.43 4.27
C GLY A 73 7.02 -0.06 3.90
N ALA A 74 5.78 -0.02 3.41
CA ALA A 74 5.13 1.21 2.96
C ALA A 74 4.95 2.24 4.10
N PRO A 75 4.76 3.54 3.79
CA PRO A 75 4.45 4.56 4.78
C PRO A 75 3.28 4.16 5.67
N LEU A 76 3.51 4.22 6.99
CA LEU A 76 2.56 3.78 7.99
C LEU A 76 2.50 4.79 9.15
N ALA A 77 1.28 5.10 9.57
CA ALA A 77 1.00 5.85 10.78
C ALA A 77 0.23 4.96 11.78
N VAL A 78 0.65 4.96 13.02
CA VAL A 78 0.04 4.21 14.12
C VAL A 78 -0.53 5.18 15.15
N MET A 79 -1.73 4.91 15.59
CA MET A 79 -2.46 5.70 16.59
C MET A 79 -3.15 4.75 17.56
N ASP A 80 -3.44 5.21 18.76
CA ASP A 80 -4.32 4.48 19.68
C ASP A 80 -5.70 4.27 19.04
N ILE A 81 -6.28 3.09 19.25
CA ILE A 81 -7.52 2.71 18.59
C ILE A 81 -8.71 3.56 19.04
N GLY A 82 -8.78 3.93 20.32
CA GLY A 82 -9.84 4.78 20.85
C GLY A 82 -9.73 6.20 20.27
N ALA A 83 -8.52 6.76 20.26
CA ALA A 83 -8.25 8.04 19.64
C ALA A 83 -8.54 8.04 18.12
N ALA A 84 -8.20 6.96 17.42
CA ALA A 84 -8.50 6.80 16.00
C ALA A 84 -10.00 6.72 15.72
N GLN A 85 -10.73 5.95 16.51
CA GLN A 85 -12.19 5.81 16.37
C GLN A 85 -12.91 7.13 16.59
N ASP A 86 -12.50 7.89 17.61
CA ASP A 86 -13.07 9.20 17.91
C ASP A 86 -12.73 10.23 16.82
N LEU A 87 -11.46 10.32 16.44
CA LEU A 87 -10.98 11.22 15.40
C LEU A 87 -11.67 10.99 14.05
N LEU A 88 -11.90 9.72 13.70
CA LEU A 88 -12.52 9.32 12.43
C LEU A 88 -14.04 9.24 12.49
N GLY A 89 -14.66 9.47 13.66
CA GLY A 89 -16.09 9.33 13.87
C GLY A 89 -16.60 7.89 13.68
N ARG A 90 -15.78 6.90 14.05
CA ARG A 90 -16.07 5.46 13.88
C ARG A 90 -16.03 4.68 15.19
N VAL A 91 -16.56 5.27 16.23
CA VAL A 91 -16.63 4.65 17.56
C VAL A 91 -17.36 3.30 17.48
N GLY A 92 -16.78 2.27 18.09
CA GLY A 92 -17.31 0.90 18.09
C GLY A 92 -17.15 0.11 16.80
N GLN A 93 -16.48 0.67 15.78
CA GLN A 93 -16.20 -0.03 14.52
C GLN A 93 -14.77 -0.52 14.47
N LEU A 94 -14.58 -1.75 14.02
CA LEU A 94 -13.28 -2.36 13.77
C LEU A 94 -13.18 -2.80 12.31
N THR A 95 -12.07 -2.49 11.67
CA THR A 95 -11.82 -2.94 10.29
C THR A 95 -11.18 -4.32 10.26
N ARG A 96 -10.36 -4.63 11.28
CA ARG A 96 -9.60 -5.88 11.34
C ARG A 96 -9.32 -6.25 12.80
N ILE A 97 -9.35 -7.54 13.08
CA ILE A 97 -8.89 -8.14 14.33
C ILE A 97 -7.85 -9.19 13.98
N ASP A 98 -6.63 -9.04 14.50
CA ASP A 98 -5.56 -10.01 14.32
C ASP A 98 -5.57 -10.96 15.52
N LEU A 99 -5.57 -12.26 15.23
CA LEU A 99 -5.61 -13.34 16.21
C LEU A 99 -4.33 -14.17 16.10
N GLN A 100 -3.67 -14.41 17.21
CA GLN A 100 -2.57 -15.34 17.30
C GLN A 100 -3.02 -16.61 18.00
N LEU A 101 -2.98 -17.73 17.27
CA LEU A 101 -3.34 -19.02 17.83
C LEU A 101 -2.16 -19.60 18.63
N GLN A 102 -2.46 -20.38 19.65
CA GLN A 102 -1.45 -21.13 20.38
C GLN A 102 -0.84 -22.21 19.48
N PRO A 103 0.44 -22.55 19.69
CA PRO A 103 1.08 -23.66 18.98
C PRO A 103 0.26 -24.96 19.11
N GLY A 104 0.02 -25.64 17.98
CA GLY A 104 -0.73 -26.90 17.96
C GLY A 104 -2.26 -26.73 17.84
N THR A 105 -2.79 -25.52 17.80
CA THR A 105 -4.23 -25.31 17.57
C THR A 105 -4.58 -25.66 16.12
N ASP A 106 -5.61 -26.50 15.94
CA ASP A 106 -6.18 -26.76 14.62
C ASP A 106 -6.92 -25.52 14.13
N ARG A 107 -6.38 -24.91 13.05
CA ARG A 107 -6.94 -23.69 12.44
C ARG A 107 -8.33 -23.92 11.87
N SER A 108 -8.58 -25.06 11.25
CA SER A 108 -9.84 -25.36 10.60
C SER A 108 -10.97 -25.52 11.65
N ALA A 109 -10.68 -26.22 12.73
CA ALA A 109 -11.61 -26.35 13.86
C ALA A 109 -11.87 -25.00 14.53
N PHE A 110 -10.84 -24.18 14.70
CA PHE A 110 -10.99 -22.84 15.26
C PHE A 110 -11.84 -21.93 14.36
N GLN A 111 -11.63 -21.96 13.04
CA GLN A 111 -12.41 -21.17 12.09
C GLN A 111 -13.88 -21.57 12.11
N GLN A 112 -14.19 -22.86 12.14
CA GLN A 112 -15.56 -23.36 12.25
C GLN A 112 -16.23 -22.93 13.56
N ALA A 113 -15.52 -23.06 14.68
CA ALA A 113 -16.01 -22.63 15.99
C ALA A 113 -16.27 -21.11 16.02
N LEU A 114 -15.41 -20.32 15.41
CA LEU A 114 -15.56 -18.87 15.36
C LEU A 114 -16.77 -18.45 14.51
N GLN A 115 -16.97 -19.10 13.36
CA GLN A 115 -18.12 -18.84 12.48
C GLN A 115 -19.45 -19.31 13.07
N ALA A 116 -19.42 -20.28 13.97
CA ALA A 116 -20.59 -20.78 14.68
C ALA A 116 -21.03 -19.89 15.87
N LEU A 117 -20.25 -18.86 16.20
CA LEU A 117 -20.60 -17.95 17.30
C LEU A 117 -21.91 -17.19 17.00
N PRO A 118 -22.81 -17.10 17.96
CA PRO A 118 -24.00 -16.27 17.81
C PRO A 118 -23.59 -14.80 17.68
N GLY A 119 -24.05 -14.14 16.62
CA GLY A 119 -23.70 -12.74 16.31
C GLY A 119 -22.47 -12.58 15.43
N TRP A 120 -21.94 -13.65 14.83
CA TRP A 120 -20.89 -13.54 13.83
C TRP A 120 -21.33 -12.61 12.68
N PRO A 121 -20.55 -11.55 12.35
CA PRO A 121 -20.96 -10.61 11.31
C PRO A 121 -20.92 -11.29 9.93
N ALA A 122 -21.99 -11.17 9.16
CA ALA A 122 -22.06 -11.76 7.82
C ALA A 122 -20.98 -11.25 6.85
N GLN A 123 -20.44 -10.06 7.11
CA GLN A 123 -19.36 -9.46 6.30
C GLN A 123 -17.95 -9.82 6.79
N ALA A 124 -17.83 -10.47 7.96
CA ALA A 124 -16.54 -10.84 8.50
C ALA A 124 -15.93 -11.97 7.67
N THR A 125 -14.72 -11.75 7.17
CA THR A 125 -13.94 -12.74 6.44
C THR A 125 -12.72 -13.13 7.26
N LEU A 126 -12.45 -14.42 7.34
CA LEU A 126 -11.22 -14.93 7.92
C LEU A 126 -10.16 -15.00 6.83
N ALA A 127 -9.02 -14.39 7.07
CA ALA A 127 -7.90 -14.36 6.14
C ALA A 127 -6.63 -14.82 6.84
N GLU A 128 -5.81 -15.58 6.14
CA GLU A 128 -4.47 -15.92 6.62
C GLU A 128 -3.47 -14.80 6.30
N PRO A 129 -2.35 -14.67 7.07
CA PRO A 129 -1.37 -13.62 6.86
C PRO A 129 -0.76 -13.57 5.44
N GLY A 130 -0.76 -14.71 4.72
CA GLY A 130 -0.29 -14.81 3.34
C GLY A 130 -1.28 -14.33 2.28
N ASP A 131 -2.58 -14.41 2.54
CA ASP A 131 -3.62 -14.16 1.54
C ASP A 131 -3.69 -12.71 1.08
N ALA A 132 -3.47 -11.76 1.99
CA ALA A 132 -3.45 -10.34 1.66
C ALA A 132 -2.27 -9.98 0.75
N ALA A 133 -1.08 -10.50 1.05
CA ALA A 133 0.12 -10.33 0.23
C ALA A 133 -0.06 -10.99 -1.15
N GLN A 134 -0.67 -12.16 -1.20
CA GLN A 134 -0.95 -12.89 -2.44
C GLN A 134 -1.96 -12.14 -3.32
N ARG A 135 -3.01 -11.55 -2.74
CA ARG A 135 -3.99 -10.75 -3.48
C ARG A 135 -3.36 -9.51 -4.10
N VAL A 136 -2.53 -8.77 -3.35
CA VAL A 136 -1.78 -7.61 -3.85
C VAL A 136 -0.80 -8.03 -4.94
N SER A 137 -0.10 -9.14 -4.77
CA SER A 137 0.81 -9.69 -5.77
C SER A 137 0.07 -10.09 -7.06
N ASN A 138 -1.08 -10.74 -6.94
CA ASN A 138 -1.88 -11.16 -8.09
C ASN A 138 -2.44 -9.95 -8.86
N LEU A 139 -2.90 -8.90 -8.17
CA LEU A 139 -3.33 -7.64 -8.80
C LEU A 139 -2.16 -6.97 -9.55
N SER A 140 -1.00 -6.89 -8.94
CA SER A 140 0.20 -6.32 -9.56
C SER A 140 0.65 -7.12 -10.77
N ARG A 141 0.53 -8.46 -10.74
CA ARG A 141 0.84 -9.33 -11.87
C ARG A 141 -0.13 -9.15 -13.02
N ALA A 142 -1.44 -9.07 -12.74
CA ALA A 142 -2.45 -8.82 -13.76
C ALA A 142 -2.24 -7.47 -14.46
N TYR A 143 -1.87 -6.45 -13.68
CA TYR A 143 -1.57 -5.12 -14.22
C TYR A 143 -0.33 -5.13 -15.13
N ARG A 144 0.74 -5.84 -14.73
CA ARG A 144 1.94 -6.00 -15.57
C ARG A 144 1.65 -6.73 -16.87
N VAL A 145 0.87 -7.80 -16.82
CA VAL A 145 0.50 -8.55 -18.03
C VAL A 145 -0.28 -7.66 -18.99
N ASN A 146 -1.26 -6.89 -18.49
CA ASN A 146 -2.02 -5.96 -19.31
C ASN A 146 -1.15 -4.87 -19.95
N LEU A 147 -0.23 -4.28 -19.18
CA LEU A 147 0.72 -3.28 -19.71
C LEU A 147 1.66 -3.88 -20.75
N THR A 148 2.13 -5.13 -20.53
CA THR A 148 3.00 -5.82 -21.49
C THR A 148 2.26 -6.09 -22.81
N VAL A 149 1.02 -6.55 -22.75
CA VAL A 149 0.20 -6.77 -23.96
C VAL A 149 -0.02 -5.45 -24.71
N LEU A 150 -0.35 -4.37 -24.00
CA LEU A 150 -0.53 -3.06 -24.61
C LEU A 150 0.75 -2.54 -25.27
N ALA A 151 1.89 -2.72 -24.62
CA ALA A 151 3.20 -2.36 -25.17
C ALA A 151 3.55 -3.16 -26.42
N LEU A 152 3.24 -4.46 -26.45
CA LEU A 152 3.45 -5.31 -27.64
C LEU A 152 2.56 -4.90 -28.80
N VAL A 153 1.30 -4.55 -28.54
CA VAL A 153 0.39 -4.06 -29.59
C VAL A 153 0.90 -2.73 -30.16
N ALA A 154 1.34 -1.81 -29.30
CA ALA A 154 1.90 -0.54 -29.74
C ALA A 154 3.19 -0.74 -30.55
N LEU A 155 4.08 -1.63 -30.12
CA LEU A 155 5.32 -1.98 -30.83
C LEU A 155 5.01 -2.59 -32.20
N PHE A 156 4.08 -3.54 -32.26
CA PHE A 156 3.68 -4.18 -33.51
C PHE A 156 3.09 -3.16 -34.50
N THR A 157 2.20 -2.30 -34.04
CA THR A 157 1.61 -1.23 -34.85
C THR A 157 2.68 -0.27 -35.37
N GLY A 158 3.61 0.13 -34.49
CA GLY A 158 4.74 0.99 -34.91
C GLY A 158 5.66 0.33 -35.95
N ALA A 159 6.01 -0.92 -35.74
CA ALA A 159 6.81 -1.70 -36.68
C ALA A 159 6.11 -1.86 -38.05
N PHE A 160 4.80 -2.11 -38.03
CA PHE A 160 3.98 -2.21 -39.25
C PHE A 160 3.95 -0.90 -40.03
N LEU A 161 3.80 0.24 -39.34
CA LEU A 161 3.83 1.56 -39.99
C LEU A 161 5.19 1.85 -40.62
N VAL A 162 6.29 1.59 -39.92
CA VAL A 162 7.64 1.74 -40.44
C VAL A 162 7.86 0.86 -41.67
N PHE A 163 7.46 -0.41 -41.59
CA PHE A 163 7.55 -1.34 -42.70
C PHE A 163 6.75 -0.84 -43.92
N SER A 164 5.52 -0.37 -43.72
CA SER A 164 4.66 0.14 -44.78
C SER A 164 5.25 1.34 -45.49
N VAL A 165 5.84 2.28 -44.73
CA VAL A 165 6.50 3.46 -45.29
C VAL A 165 7.76 3.07 -46.07
N LEU A 166 8.56 2.14 -45.57
CA LEU A 166 9.75 1.65 -46.25
C LEU A 166 9.39 0.90 -47.53
N ALA A 167 8.38 0.02 -47.47
CA ALA A 167 7.93 -0.72 -48.65
C ALA A 167 7.44 0.24 -49.77
N LEU A 168 6.64 1.26 -49.38
CA LEU A 168 6.17 2.29 -50.34
C LEU A 168 7.33 3.10 -50.91
N SER A 169 8.31 3.47 -50.07
CA SER A 169 9.49 4.23 -50.53
C SER A 169 10.36 3.44 -51.51
N VAL A 170 10.51 2.12 -51.26
CA VAL A 170 11.24 1.24 -52.22
C VAL A 170 10.45 1.07 -53.51
N ALA A 171 9.13 0.88 -53.46
CA ALA A 171 8.30 0.74 -54.63
C ALA A 171 8.31 1.98 -55.53
N GLN A 172 8.36 3.17 -54.96
CA GLN A 172 8.44 4.44 -55.71
C GLN A 172 9.79 4.66 -56.36
N ARG A 173 10.88 4.08 -55.86
CA ARG A 173 12.23 4.20 -56.41
C ARG A 173 12.53 3.15 -57.49
N GLY A 174 11.73 2.10 -57.61
CA GLY A 174 11.92 1.05 -58.61
C GLY A 174 12.14 1.54 -60.04
N PRO A 175 11.35 2.49 -60.59
CA PRO A 175 11.56 3.03 -61.93
C PRO A 175 12.89 3.74 -62.09
N GLN A 176 13.42 4.38 -61.04
CA GLN A 176 14.68 5.12 -61.10
C GLN A 176 15.90 4.16 -61.16
N PHE A 177 15.82 3.01 -60.47
CA PHE A 177 16.86 1.97 -60.53
C PHE A 177 16.87 1.25 -61.90
N ALA A 178 15.68 1.05 -62.52
CA ALA A 178 15.60 0.48 -63.87
C ALA A 178 16.24 1.39 -64.92
N LEU A 179 16.12 2.71 -64.78
CA LEU A 179 16.73 3.69 -65.66
C LEU A 179 18.25 3.70 -65.54
N LEU A 180 18.76 3.57 -64.32
CA LEU A 180 20.21 3.45 -64.04
C LEU A 180 20.80 2.15 -64.59
N ALA A 181 20.07 1.05 -64.57
CA ALA A 181 20.52 -0.25 -65.09
C ALA A 181 20.54 -0.28 -66.65
N VAL A 182 19.85 0.63 -67.33
CA VAL A 182 19.90 0.77 -68.80
C VAL A 182 21.02 1.68 -69.28
N LEU A 183 21.52 2.58 -68.41
CA LEU A 183 22.54 3.56 -68.76
C LEU A 183 23.95 3.14 -68.34
N GLY A 184 24.16 2.10 -67.58
CA GLY A 184 25.42 1.66 -67.08
C GLY A 184 25.65 0.22 -66.96
#